data_813af8345395657ac049f70cf56b3046
#
_entry.id   813af8345395657ac049f70cf56b3046
#
_cell.length_a   1.000
_cell.length_b   1.000
_cell.length_c   1.000
_cell.angle_alpha   90.00
_cell.angle_beta   90.00
_cell.angle_gamma   90.00
#
_symmetry.space_group_name_H-M   'P 1'
#
loop_
_entity.id
_entity.type
_entity.pdbx_description
1 polymer ?
#
loop_
_entity_poly.entity_id
_entity_poly.type
_entity_poly.pdbx_seq_one_letter_code
_entity_poly.pdbx_strand_id
1 'polypeptide(L)'
;MLALAGVDTILLDRKSRQHIEGRVRAGVLERGTVTALEEAGVAERLHLEGISHDGFELAFDGAHHRIDLAGHTGKTVTVYGQTEVTRDLFEARIKDGQQFYFDVEDVVPDKLKSDSPSVQFVMGGQKYVVSCDYIAGCDGFHGVSRNAIPADVLQTFGRQYPFGWLGILVDKPPVNHELVYANHENGFALASMRSATRSRYYVQCDINDTVSEWPDDRFWAEFSTRLGPDIAARLQTGESFKKSIAPLRSFVAEPMRYGKLFLAGDAAHIVPPTGAKGLNLAIADIRLLSRALIEHYTAGNDAYICLLYTSPSPRD
;
A
#
# COMPACT_ATOMS: atom_id res chain seq x y z
N MET A 1 10.37 -14.02 -0.65
CA MET A 1 9.60 -15.29 -0.74
C MET A 1 10.04 -16.12 -1.95
N LEU A 2 9.84 -15.72 -3.21
CA LEU A 2 10.24 -16.50 -4.40
C LEU A 2 11.74 -16.85 -4.41
N ALA A 3 12.61 -15.87 -4.16
CA ALA A 3 14.05 -16.08 -4.10
C ALA A 3 14.47 -17.10 -3.01
N LEU A 4 13.82 -17.07 -1.84
CA LEU A 4 14.06 -18.05 -0.76
C LEU A 4 13.67 -19.48 -1.15
N ALA A 5 12.76 -19.62 -2.11
CA ALA A 5 12.35 -20.91 -2.67
C ALA A 5 13.15 -21.31 -3.92
N GLY A 6 14.19 -20.55 -4.29
CA GLY A 6 15.01 -20.82 -5.47
C GLY A 6 14.32 -20.50 -6.80
N VAL A 7 13.27 -19.67 -6.79
CA VAL A 7 12.59 -19.25 -8.02
C VAL A 7 13.21 -17.96 -8.53
N ASP A 8 13.76 -18.01 -9.73
CA ASP A 8 14.40 -16.87 -10.37
C ASP A 8 13.39 -15.77 -10.70
N THR A 9 13.74 -14.53 -10.37
CA THR A 9 12.86 -13.39 -10.61
C THR A 9 13.65 -12.18 -11.10
N ILE A 10 13.08 -11.45 -12.05
CA ILE A 10 13.55 -10.14 -12.52
C ILE A 10 12.54 -9.11 -12.09
N LEU A 11 12.98 -8.03 -11.45
CA LEU A 11 12.14 -6.90 -11.08
C LEU A 11 12.51 -5.69 -11.92
N LEU A 12 11.48 -5.08 -12.52
CA LEU A 12 11.59 -3.85 -13.32
C LEU A 12 10.84 -2.73 -12.63
N ASP A 13 11.46 -1.57 -12.45
CA ASP A 13 10.79 -0.36 -11.96
C ASP A 13 11.13 0.84 -12.86
N ARG A 14 10.10 1.61 -13.22
CA ARG A 14 10.26 2.83 -14.04
C ARG A 14 10.86 4.01 -13.28
N LYS A 15 11.05 3.89 -11.98
CA LYS A 15 11.59 4.96 -11.13
C LYS A 15 12.92 4.55 -10.53
N SER A 16 13.75 5.53 -10.22
CA SER A 16 14.99 5.30 -9.50
C SER A 16 14.72 4.85 -8.06
N ARG A 17 15.66 4.12 -7.49
CA ARG A 17 15.62 3.73 -6.08
C ARG A 17 15.41 4.94 -5.16
N GLN A 18 16.15 6.01 -5.38
CA GLN A 18 16.05 7.25 -4.61
C GLN A 18 14.64 7.85 -4.65
N HIS A 19 14.00 7.85 -5.83
CA HIS A 19 12.63 8.34 -5.97
C HIS A 19 11.64 7.49 -5.15
N ILE A 20 11.78 6.17 -5.19
CA ILE A 20 10.88 5.24 -4.49
C ILE A 20 11.04 5.39 -2.97
N GLU A 21 12.26 5.39 -2.46
CA GLU A 21 12.57 5.55 -1.03
C GLU A 21 12.26 6.97 -0.50
N GLY A 22 12.21 7.98 -1.37
CA GLY A 22 11.80 9.35 -1.00
C GLY A 22 10.29 9.57 -0.84
N ARG A 23 9.46 8.57 -1.22
CA ARG A 23 8.00 8.71 -1.13
C ARG A 23 7.48 8.33 0.25
N VAL A 24 6.97 9.32 0.97
CA VAL A 24 6.29 9.07 2.26
C VAL A 24 4.88 8.59 2.02
N ARG A 25 4.57 7.38 2.48
CA ARG A 25 3.25 6.75 2.40
C ARG A 25 2.76 6.30 3.78
N ALA A 26 1.53 5.80 3.87
CA ALA A 26 1.00 5.19 5.09
C ALA A 26 1.85 3.98 5.51
N GLY A 27 1.69 3.56 6.74
CA GLY A 27 2.43 2.44 7.30
C GLY A 27 1.72 1.91 8.53
N VAL A 28 0.52 1.35 8.35
CA VAL A 28 -0.16 0.56 9.37
C VAL A 28 -0.25 -0.86 8.84
N LEU A 29 0.50 -1.75 9.44
CA LEU A 29 0.63 -3.15 9.03
C LEU A 29 -0.29 -4.02 9.89
N GLU A 30 -1.12 -4.81 9.23
CA GLU A 30 -1.89 -5.85 9.88
C GLU A 30 -1.03 -7.09 10.16
N ARG A 31 -1.48 -7.94 11.06
CA ARG A 31 -0.75 -9.17 11.43
C ARG A 31 -0.38 -10.02 10.20
N GLY A 32 -1.26 -10.13 9.21
CA GLY A 32 -0.99 -10.88 7.98
C GLY A 32 0.19 -10.32 7.17
N THR A 33 0.34 -8.99 7.14
CA THR A 33 1.46 -8.31 6.49
C THR A 33 2.76 -8.52 7.28
N VAL A 34 2.71 -8.37 8.62
CA VAL A 34 3.87 -8.64 9.49
C VAL A 34 4.36 -10.07 9.27
N THR A 35 3.45 -11.05 9.30
CA THR A 35 3.78 -12.47 9.06
C THR A 35 4.39 -12.68 7.67
N ALA A 36 3.89 -12.02 6.63
CA ALA A 36 4.48 -12.12 5.29
C ALA A 36 5.92 -11.58 5.22
N LEU A 37 6.22 -10.50 5.96
CA LEU A 37 7.58 -9.95 6.08
C LEU A 37 8.50 -10.85 6.91
N GLU A 38 7.97 -11.49 7.97
CA GLU A 38 8.66 -12.53 8.76
C GLU A 38 9.03 -13.73 7.86
N GLU A 39 8.07 -14.26 7.11
CA GLU A 39 8.26 -15.36 6.14
C GLU A 39 9.26 -14.99 5.03
N ALA A 40 9.33 -13.72 4.65
CA ALA A 40 10.30 -13.22 3.67
C ALA A 40 11.69 -12.94 4.26
N GLY A 41 11.88 -13.06 5.59
CA GLY A 41 13.15 -12.82 6.27
C GLY A 41 13.56 -11.34 6.32
N VAL A 42 12.60 -10.41 6.26
CA VAL A 42 12.85 -8.95 6.21
C VAL A 42 12.17 -8.17 7.35
N ALA A 43 11.86 -8.85 8.47
CA ALA A 43 11.14 -8.25 9.58
C ALA A 43 12.02 -7.77 10.74
N GLU A 44 13.34 -7.85 10.66
CA GLU A 44 14.24 -7.50 11.76
C GLU A 44 14.05 -6.06 12.21
N ARG A 45 14.15 -5.08 11.31
CA ARG A 45 13.95 -3.67 11.62
C ARG A 45 12.48 -3.38 12.00
N LEU A 46 11.54 -4.05 11.38
CA LEU A 46 10.12 -3.96 11.76
C LEU A 46 9.90 -4.28 13.24
N HIS A 47 10.55 -5.34 13.76
CA HIS A 47 10.43 -5.72 15.17
C HIS A 47 11.15 -4.75 16.12
N LEU A 48 12.20 -4.08 15.66
CA LEU A 48 12.97 -3.12 16.46
C LEU A 48 12.32 -1.72 16.48
N GLU A 49 11.79 -1.28 15.35
CA GLU A 49 11.35 0.11 15.13
C GLU A 49 9.82 0.26 15.05
N GLY A 50 9.11 -0.83 14.79
CA GLY A 50 7.66 -0.83 14.64
C GLY A 50 6.95 -0.53 15.96
N ILE A 51 5.90 0.28 15.89
CA ILE A 51 5.09 0.64 17.07
C ILE A 51 3.82 -0.21 17.06
N SER A 52 3.67 -1.10 18.03
CA SER A 52 2.46 -1.94 18.18
C SER A 52 1.32 -1.12 18.76
N HIS A 53 0.14 -1.26 18.16
CA HIS A 53 -1.12 -0.74 18.69
C HIS A 53 -2.06 -1.88 19.01
N ASP A 54 -2.54 -1.92 20.24
CA ASP A 54 -3.49 -2.92 20.73
C ASP A 54 -4.94 -2.55 20.38
N GLY A 55 -5.15 -1.32 19.92
CA GLY A 55 -6.45 -0.80 19.56
C GLY A 55 -6.38 0.47 18.73
N PHE A 56 -7.51 1.15 18.67
CA PHE A 56 -7.66 2.48 18.07
C PHE A 56 -8.86 3.18 18.71
N GLU A 57 -8.93 4.50 18.57
CA GLU A 57 -9.97 5.32 19.14
C GLU A 57 -10.93 5.82 18.06
N LEU A 58 -12.22 5.77 18.33
CA LEU A 58 -13.29 6.38 17.55
C LEU A 58 -13.81 7.60 18.30
N ALA A 59 -13.85 8.75 17.64
CA ALA A 59 -14.38 10.00 18.14
C ALA A 59 -15.59 10.41 17.30
N PHE A 60 -16.77 10.50 17.89
CA PHE A 60 -18.01 10.94 17.21
C PHE A 60 -19.05 11.38 18.27
N ASP A 61 -19.93 12.29 17.89
CA ASP A 61 -20.99 12.82 18.73
C ASP A 61 -20.52 13.34 20.11
N GLY A 62 -19.29 13.91 20.14
CA GLY A 62 -18.67 14.42 21.37
C GLY A 62 -18.20 13.34 22.34
N ALA A 63 -18.22 12.07 21.95
CA ALA A 63 -17.76 10.93 22.74
C ALA A 63 -16.53 10.24 22.13
N HIS A 64 -15.79 9.53 22.97
CA HIS A 64 -14.59 8.77 22.59
C HIS A 64 -14.77 7.31 22.98
N HIS A 65 -14.52 6.42 22.02
CA HIS A 65 -14.66 4.98 22.21
C HIS A 65 -13.39 4.28 21.77
N ARG A 66 -12.63 3.75 22.72
CA ARG A 66 -11.49 2.89 22.39
C ARG A 66 -11.98 1.50 22.02
N ILE A 67 -11.56 1.02 20.87
CA ILE A 67 -11.76 -0.35 20.42
C ILE A 67 -10.53 -1.16 20.81
N ASP A 68 -10.69 -2.11 21.70
CA ASP A 68 -9.63 -3.04 22.13
C ASP A 68 -9.48 -4.17 21.11
N LEU A 69 -8.68 -3.90 20.07
CA LEU A 69 -8.44 -4.84 18.99
C LEU A 69 -7.78 -6.13 19.50
N ALA A 70 -6.79 -5.99 20.37
CA ALA A 70 -6.08 -7.13 20.95
C ALA A 70 -6.98 -7.99 21.80
N GLY A 71 -7.79 -7.38 22.69
CA GLY A 71 -8.74 -8.09 23.54
C GLY A 71 -9.84 -8.82 22.76
N HIS A 72 -10.32 -8.22 21.66
CA HIS A 72 -11.39 -8.82 20.85
C HIS A 72 -10.90 -9.88 19.86
N THR A 73 -9.68 -9.75 19.33
CA THR A 73 -9.23 -10.58 18.21
C THR A 73 -7.95 -11.36 18.49
N GLY A 74 -7.26 -11.07 19.58
CA GLY A 74 -5.91 -11.57 19.86
C GLY A 74 -4.83 -11.02 18.90
N LYS A 75 -5.14 -9.97 18.13
CA LYS A 75 -4.25 -9.39 17.12
C LYS A 75 -4.02 -7.91 17.36
N THR A 76 -2.85 -7.43 16.95
CA THR A 76 -2.45 -6.03 16.99
C THR A 76 -2.20 -5.52 15.57
N VAL A 77 -2.11 -4.21 15.40
CA VAL A 77 -1.56 -3.60 14.20
C VAL A 77 -0.21 -2.95 14.52
N THR A 78 0.68 -2.88 13.54
CA THR A 78 2.00 -2.31 13.73
C THR A 78 2.16 -1.09 12.85
N VAL A 79 2.49 0.05 13.44
CA VAL A 79 2.88 1.24 12.69
C VAL A 79 4.34 1.11 12.31
N TYR A 80 4.58 0.93 11.01
CA TYR A 80 5.91 0.88 10.40
C TYR A 80 5.82 1.41 8.98
N GLY A 81 6.59 2.45 8.65
CA GLY A 81 6.44 3.19 7.41
C GLY A 81 6.57 2.31 6.17
N GLN A 82 5.69 2.47 5.18
CA GLN A 82 5.80 1.75 3.90
C GLN A 82 7.16 1.99 3.22
N THR A 83 7.76 3.15 3.41
CA THR A 83 9.11 3.48 2.91
C THR A 83 10.15 2.56 3.54
N GLU A 84 10.05 2.27 4.82
CA GLU A 84 10.96 1.38 5.53
C GLU A 84 10.79 -0.07 5.08
N VAL A 85 9.53 -0.54 4.93
CA VAL A 85 9.23 -1.86 4.34
C VAL A 85 9.88 -1.99 2.96
N THR A 86 9.74 -0.95 2.12
CA THR A 86 10.32 -0.97 0.77
C THR A 86 11.84 -1.02 0.80
N ARG A 87 12.47 -0.27 1.71
CA ARG A 87 13.92 -0.28 1.91
C ARG A 87 14.42 -1.65 2.33
N ASP A 88 13.77 -2.28 3.33
CA ASP A 88 14.14 -3.60 3.82
C ASP A 88 14.05 -4.67 2.71
N LEU A 89 13.00 -4.59 1.88
CA LEU A 89 12.83 -5.47 0.72
C LEU A 89 13.91 -5.25 -0.36
N PHE A 90 14.30 -4.00 -0.63
CA PHE A 90 15.37 -3.70 -1.58
C PHE A 90 16.72 -4.19 -1.08
N GLU A 91 17.04 -3.95 0.20
CA GLU A 91 18.30 -4.38 0.81
C GLU A 91 18.44 -5.90 0.79
N ALA A 92 17.37 -6.62 1.15
CA ALA A 92 17.37 -8.08 1.09
C ALA A 92 17.59 -8.58 -0.35
N ARG A 93 16.88 -8.01 -1.33
CA ARG A 93 17.02 -8.41 -2.72
C ARG A 93 18.41 -8.15 -3.29
N ILE A 94 19.02 -7.02 -2.96
CA ILE A 94 20.38 -6.67 -3.37
C ILE A 94 21.41 -7.60 -2.71
N LYS A 95 21.25 -7.85 -1.40
CA LYS A 95 22.11 -8.77 -0.65
C LYS A 95 22.12 -10.17 -1.24
N ASP A 96 20.96 -10.64 -1.70
CA ASP A 96 20.79 -11.97 -2.30
C ASP A 96 21.19 -12.01 -3.78
N GLY A 97 21.74 -10.91 -4.34
CA GLY A 97 22.18 -10.84 -5.74
C GLY A 97 21.07 -10.97 -6.77
N GLN A 98 19.83 -10.70 -6.37
CA GLN A 98 18.67 -10.83 -7.23
C GLN A 98 18.61 -9.69 -8.27
N GLN A 99 18.18 -10.02 -9.50
CA GLN A 99 18.10 -9.06 -10.60
C GLN A 99 17.03 -8.00 -10.34
N PHE A 100 17.45 -6.73 -10.41
CA PHE A 100 16.59 -5.59 -10.20
C PHE A 100 17.05 -4.41 -11.08
N TYR A 101 16.19 -3.92 -11.94
CA TYR A 101 16.48 -2.85 -12.87
C TYR A 101 15.56 -1.66 -12.61
N PHE A 102 16.17 -0.52 -12.30
CA PHE A 102 15.51 0.77 -12.12
C PHE A 102 15.55 1.60 -13.41
N ASP A 103 14.75 2.66 -13.45
CA ASP A 103 14.69 3.63 -14.54
C ASP A 103 14.44 2.98 -15.90
N VAL A 104 13.62 1.91 -15.91
CA VAL A 104 13.19 1.28 -17.15
C VAL A 104 12.03 2.04 -17.78
N GLU A 105 12.02 2.11 -19.11
CA GLU A 105 11.03 2.81 -19.91
C GLU A 105 10.36 1.85 -20.90
N ASP A 106 9.23 2.27 -21.47
CA ASP A 106 8.52 1.56 -22.54
C ASP A 106 8.27 0.07 -22.26
N VAL A 107 7.87 -0.24 -21.03
CA VAL A 107 7.60 -1.63 -20.63
C VAL A 107 6.33 -2.14 -21.32
N VAL A 108 6.46 -3.25 -22.06
CA VAL A 108 5.36 -3.89 -22.80
C VAL A 108 5.33 -5.38 -22.50
N PRO A 109 4.36 -5.88 -21.72
CA PRO A 109 4.07 -7.31 -21.61
C PRO A 109 3.50 -7.83 -22.94
N ASP A 110 3.98 -8.98 -23.40
CA ASP A 110 3.60 -9.56 -24.68
C ASP A 110 3.42 -11.08 -24.58
N LYS A 111 2.71 -11.68 -25.53
CA LYS A 111 2.48 -13.11 -25.67
C LYS A 111 1.88 -13.78 -24.41
N LEU A 112 0.99 -13.09 -23.71
CA LEU A 112 0.47 -13.47 -22.39
C LEU A 112 -0.22 -14.85 -22.33
N LYS A 113 -0.70 -15.38 -23.46
CA LYS A 113 -1.33 -16.71 -23.56
C LYS A 113 -0.39 -17.79 -24.10
N SER A 114 0.84 -17.46 -24.45
CA SER A 114 1.82 -18.44 -24.92
C SER A 114 2.52 -19.15 -23.76
N ASP A 115 3.22 -20.23 -24.07
CA ASP A 115 4.06 -20.95 -23.09
C ASP A 115 5.32 -20.15 -22.70
N SER A 116 5.66 -19.11 -23.47
CA SER A 116 6.80 -18.24 -23.22
C SER A 116 6.40 -16.78 -23.41
N PRO A 117 5.68 -16.19 -22.45
CA PRO A 117 5.41 -14.76 -22.46
C PRO A 117 6.71 -13.97 -22.34
N SER A 118 6.66 -12.71 -22.72
CA SER A 118 7.83 -11.84 -22.67
C SER A 118 7.50 -10.45 -22.20
N VAL A 119 8.52 -9.74 -21.69
CA VAL A 119 8.44 -8.31 -21.36
C VAL A 119 9.52 -7.59 -22.16
N GLN A 120 9.11 -6.62 -22.94
CA GLN A 120 10.00 -5.71 -23.66
C GLN A 120 10.14 -4.43 -22.83
N PHE A 121 11.32 -3.84 -22.80
CA PHE A 121 11.56 -2.55 -22.14
C PHE A 121 12.79 -1.85 -22.70
N VAL A 122 12.93 -0.57 -22.38
CA VAL A 122 14.11 0.24 -22.70
C VAL A 122 14.84 0.56 -21.40
N MET A 123 16.17 0.47 -21.41
CA MET A 123 17.02 0.89 -20.31
C MET A 123 18.30 1.51 -20.90
N GLY A 124 18.62 2.74 -20.45
CA GLY A 124 19.78 3.47 -20.99
C GLY A 124 19.73 3.70 -22.52
N GLY A 125 18.52 3.83 -23.08
CA GLY A 125 18.31 4.00 -24.54
C GLY A 125 18.41 2.70 -25.34
N GLN A 126 18.71 1.57 -24.72
CA GLN A 126 18.79 0.25 -25.38
C GLN A 126 17.54 -0.59 -25.12
N LYS A 127 17.06 -1.30 -26.15
CA LYS A 127 15.92 -2.21 -26.05
C LYS A 127 16.34 -3.58 -25.53
N TYR A 128 15.57 -4.11 -24.61
CA TYR A 128 15.72 -5.44 -24.03
C TYR A 128 14.42 -6.23 -24.15
N VAL A 129 14.53 -7.54 -24.20
CA VAL A 129 13.44 -8.48 -24.17
C VAL A 129 13.79 -9.58 -23.17
N VAL A 130 12.90 -9.83 -22.21
CA VAL A 130 13.02 -10.93 -21.26
C VAL A 130 11.89 -11.92 -21.53
N SER A 131 12.23 -13.17 -21.79
CA SER A 131 11.26 -14.28 -21.81
C SER A 131 11.13 -14.84 -20.40
N CYS A 132 9.91 -15.21 -20.01
CA CYS A 132 9.60 -15.71 -18.68
C CYS A 132 8.44 -16.71 -18.74
N ASP A 133 8.17 -17.40 -17.65
CA ASP A 133 7.00 -18.30 -17.55
C ASP A 133 5.75 -17.55 -17.08
N TYR A 134 5.94 -16.54 -16.22
CA TYR A 134 4.87 -15.74 -15.65
C TYR A 134 5.27 -14.27 -15.52
N ILE A 135 4.27 -13.38 -15.54
CA ILE A 135 4.42 -11.93 -15.35
C ILE A 135 3.54 -11.53 -14.16
N ALA A 136 4.14 -10.88 -13.17
CA ALA A 136 3.42 -10.26 -12.05
C ALA A 136 3.34 -8.74 -12.26
N GLY A 137 2.17 -8.24 -12.60
CA GLY A 137 1.86 -6.81 -12.75
C GLY A 137 1.59 -6.19 -11.38
N CYS A 138 2.66 -5.73 -10.71
CA CYS A 138 2.62 -5.03 -9.43
C CYS A 138 2.89 -3.52 -9.63
N ASP A 139 2.55 -2.98 -10.80
CA ASP A 139 2.97 -1.69 -11.34
C ASP A 139 2.02 -0.53 -10.98
N GLY A 140 1.06 -0.78 -10.07
CA GLY A 140 0.15 0.22 -9.53
C GLY A 140 -0.96 0.63 -10.51
N PHE A 141 -1.76 1.61 -10.08
CA PHE A 141 -2.94 2.03 -10.84
C PHE A 141 -2.61 2.56 -12.24
N HIS A 142 -1.48 3.22 -12.41
CA HIS A 142 -1.03 3.80 -13.69
C HIS A 142 0.00 2.92 -14.41
N GLY A 143 0.10 1.65 -14.02
CA GLY A 143 0.96 0.68 -14.66
C GLY A 143 0.45 0.23 -16.02
N VAL A 144 1.29 -0.51 -16.73
CA VAL A 144 1.01 -0.99 -18.09
C VAL A 144 0.38 -2.38 -18.11
N SER A 145 0.58 -3.15 -17.03
CA SER A 145 0.19 -4.57 -16.99
C SER A 145 -1.30 -4.79 -17.18
N ARG A 146 -2.14 -3.99 -16.51
CA ARG A 146 -3.60 -4.08 -16.68
C ARG A 146 -4.03 -3.79 -18.11
N ASN A 147 -3.40 -2.82 -18.76
CA ASN A 147 -3.72 -2.41 -20.13
C ASN A 147 -3.27 -3.44 -21.18
N ALA A 148 -2.45 -4.43 -20.80
CA ALA A 148 -2.07 -5.55 -21.65
C ALA A 148 -3.18 -6.62 -21.75
N ILE A 149 -4.19 -6.56 -20.88
CA ILE A 149 -5.39 -7.40 -20.98
C ILE A 149 -6.32 -6.78 -22.05
N PRO A 150 -6.79 -7.55 -23.04
CA PRO A 150 -7.68 -7.04 -24.08
C PRO A 150 -8.95 -6.38 -23.52
N ALA A 151 -9.37 -5.28 -24.15
CA ALA A 151 -10.49 -4.47 -23.67
C ALA A 151 -11.85 -5.20 -23.70
N ASP A 152 -12.00 -6.24 -24.51
CA ASP A 152 -13.17 -7.11 -24.55
C ASP A 152 -13.20 -8.15 -23.42
N VAL A 153 -12.08 -8.32 -22.71
CA VAL A 153 -11.94 -9.23 -21.57
C VAL A 153 -11.93 -8.45 -20.25
N LEU A 154 -11.22 -7.32 -20.21
CA LEU A 154 -11.02 -6.53 -19.01
C LEU A 154 -12.30 -5.77 -18.63
N GLN A 155 -12.81 -6.04 -17.45
CA GLN A 155 -13.87 -5.25 -16.83
C GLN A 155 -13.30 -4.41 -15.69
N THR A 156 -13.74 -3.17 -15.57
CA THR A 156 -13.29 -2.28 -14.49
C THR A 156 -14.49 -1.65 -13.79
N PHE A 157 -14.43 -1.65 -12.46
CA PHE A 157 -15.42 -1.02 -11.60
C PHE A 157 -14.72 0.08 -10.82
N GLY A 158 -15.21 1.29 -10.90
CA GLY A 158 -14.58 2.43 -10.25
C GLY A 158 -15.59 3.39 -9.64
N ARG A 159 -15.23 3.95 -8.49
CA ARG A 159 -15.94 5.04 -7.85
C ARG A 159 -14.95 6.10 -7.40
N GLN A 160 -15.13 7.32 -7.86
CA GLN A 160 -14.44 8.49 -7.31
C GLN A 160 -15.36 9.16 -6.28
N TYR A 161 -14.79 9.49 -5.12
CA TYR A 161 -15.54 10.18 -4.07
C TYR A 161 -15.45 11.69 -4.28
N PRO A 162 -16.50 12.46 -3.92
CA PRO A 162 -16.53 13.92 -4.11
C PRO A 162 -15.70 14.67 -3.05
N PHE A 163 -14.74 14.00 -2.41
CA PHE A 163 -13.87 14.58 -1.39
C PHE A 163 -12.47 13.96 -1.44
N GLY A 164 -11.53 14.70 -0.91
CA GLY A 164 -10.14 14.29 -0.76
C GLY A 164 -9.72 14.25 0.71
N TRP A 165 -8.52 13.76 0.94
CA TRP A 165 -7.84 13.83 2.23
C TRP A 165 -6.64 14.75 2.14
N LEU A 166 -6.74 15.88 2.83
CA LEU A 166 -5.62 16.75 3.08
C LEU A 166 -4.80 16.16 4.23
N GLY A 167 -3.57 15.77 3.95
CA GLY A 167 -2.67 15.21 4.93
C GLY A 167 -1.45 16.08 5.16
N ILE A 168 -1.06 16.25 6.43
CA ILE A 168 0.16 16.94 6.83
C ILE A 168 1.13 16.01 7.54
N LEU A 169 2.43 16.30 7.44
CA LEU A 169 3.47 15.78 8.33
C LEU A 169 4.03 16.89 9.17
N VAL A 170 4.17 16.65 10.46
CA VAL A 170 4.68 17.61 11.44
C VAL A 170 5.63 16.92 12.41
N ASP A 171 6.73 17.61 12.76
CA ASP A 171 7.67 17.14 13.79
C ASP A 171 7.16 17.55 15.17
N LYS A 172 6.07 16.90 15.58
CA LYS A 172 5.43 16.99 16.89
C LYS A 172 5.03 15.60 17.35
N PRO A 173 5.04 15.34 18.66
CA PRO A 173 4.54 14.09 19.22
C PRO A 173 3.10 13.81 18.77
N PRO A 174 2.72 12.52 18.65
CA PRO A 174 1.34 12.17 18.35
C PRO A 174 0.41 12.58 19.49
N VAL A 175 -0.81 12.99 19.09
CA VAL A 175 -1.84 13.41 20.05
C VAL A 175 -2.38 12.25 20.89
N ASN A 176 -2.19 11.03 20.45
CA ASN A 176 -2.60 9.82 21.14
C ASN A 176 -1.60 8.68 20.86
N HIS A 177 -1.55 7.67 21.74
CA HIS A 177 -0.68 6.49 21.56
C HIS A 177 -1.16 5.57 20.44
N GLU A 178 -2.45 5.60 20.14
CA GLU A 178 -3.08 4.81 19.08
C GLU A 178 -3.69 5.75 18.04
N LEU A 179 -4.12 5.18 16.91
CA LEU A 179 -4.84 5.91 15.88
C LEU A 179 -6.15 6.47 16.43
N VAL A 180 -6.50 7.70 16.06
CA VAL A 180 -7.81 8.30 16.35
C VAL A 180 -8.55 8.56 15.05
N TYR A 181 -9.68 7.94 14.88
CA TYR A 181 -10.61 8.16 13.77
C TYR A 181 -11.75 9.05 14.26
N ALA A 182 -11.85 10.25 13.75
CA ALA A 182 -12.89 11.19 14.14
C ALA A 182 -13.90 11.38 13.00
N ASN A 183 -15.18 11.21 13.33
CA ASN A 183 -16.31 11.55 12.47
C ASN A 183 -17.00 12.80 13.03
N HIS A 184 -17.08 13.86 12.23
CA HIS A 184 -17.63 15.15 12.60
C HIS A 184 -18.52 15.68 11.47
N GLU A 185 -19.44 16.61 11.75
CA GLU A 185 -20.28 17.23 10.73
C GLU A 185 -19.49 17.92 9.60
N ASN A 186 -18.32 18.48 9.93
CA ASN A 186 -17.36 19.04 8.96
C ASN A 186 -16.58 17.97 8.18
N GLY A 187 -16.86 16.70 8.40
CA GLY A 187 -16.19 15.58 7.75
C GLY A 187 -15.15 14.87 8.64
N PHE A 188 -14.54 13.87 8.08
CA PHE A 188 -13.62 12.96 8.74
C PHE A 188 -12.28 13.59 9.10
N ALA A 189 -11.69 13.17 10.21
CA ALA A 189 -10.29 13.44 10.55
C ALA A 189 -9.58 12.15 11.07
N LEU A 190 -8.27 12.07 10.87
CA LEU A 190 -7.46 10.95 11.34
C LEU A 190 -6.18 11.46 11.98
N ALA A 191 -5.96 11.09 13.25
CA ALA A 191 -4.69 11.24 13.91
C ALA A 191 -3.90 9.92 13.81
N SER A 192 -2.67 10.02 13.31
CA SER A 192 -1.74 8.89 13.24
C SER A 192 -0.31 9.36 13.54
N MET A 193 0.57 8.41 13.80
CA MET A 193 1.98 8.70 14.09
C MET A 193 2.90 8.09 13.03
N ARG A 194 4.15 8.56 13.02
CA ARG A 194 5.26 7.95 12.30
C ARG A 194 6.38 7.55 13.24
N SER A 195 6.52 8.27 14.35
CA SER A 195 7.44 7.98 15.46
C SER A 195 6.93 8.68 16.72
N ALA A 196 7.64 8.54 17.82
CA ALA A 196 7.34 9.26 19.06
C ALA A 196 7.40 10.79 18.92
N THR A 197 8.07 11.32 17.89
CA THR A 197 8.29 12.76 17.67
C THR A 197 7.72 13.29 16.37
N ARG A 198 7.10 12.42 15.56
CA ARG A 198 6.57 12.78 14.24
C ARG A 198 5.17 12.23 14.04
N SER A 199 4.27 13.13 13.65
CA SER A 199 2.86 12.82 13.43
C SER A 199 2.44 13.01 11.97
N ARG A 200 1.45 12.23 11.55
CA ARG A 200 0.75 12.37 10.28
C ARG A 200 -0.74 12.55 10.55
N TYR A 201 -1.27 13.70 10.19
CA TYR A 201 -2.68 14.03 10.42
C TYR A 201 -3.40 14.26 9.10
N TYR A 202 -4.70 13.98 9.10
CA TYR A 202 -5.54 14.12 7.92
C TYR A 202 -6.87 14.76 8.27
N VAL A 203 -7.36 15.59 7.36
CA VAL A 203 -8.75 16.07 7.35
C VAL A 203 -9.37 15.82 5.99
N GLN A 204 -10.66 15.49 5.98
CA GLN A 204 -11.44 15.47 4.77
C GLN A 204 -11.61 16.91 4.25
N CYS A 205 -11.44 17.10 2.95
CA CYS A 205 -11.61 18.38 2.26
C CYS A 205 -12.39 18.16 0.95
N ASP A 206 -12.83 19.23 0.31
CA ASP A 206 -13.45 19.14 -1.01
C ASP A 206 -12.43 18.61 -2.03
N ILE A 207 -12.90 17.89 -3.04
CA ILE A 207 -12.05 17.33 -4.08
C ILE A 207 -11.35 18.40 -4.94
N ASN A 208 -11.93 19.59 -5.00
CA ASN A 208 -11.42 20.72 -5.76
C ASN A 208 -10.51 21.65 -4.94
N ASP A 209 -10.39 21.41 -3.63
CA ASP A 209 -9.50 22.18 -2.77
C ASP A 209 -8.04 22.04 -3.21
N THR A 210 -7.28 23.11 -3.04
CA THR A 210 -5.84 23.14 -3.28
C THR A 210 -5.08 23.25 -1.96
N VAL A 211 -3.81 22.80 -1.95
CA VAL A 211 -2.96 22.88 -0.74
C VAL A 211 -2.78 24.33 -0.28
N SER A 212 -2.76 25.30 -1.20
CA SER A 212 -2.61 26.74 -0.89
C SER A 212 -3.80 27.34 -0.12
N GLU A 213 -5.00 26.75 -0.26
CA GLU A 213 -6.18 27.19 0.47
C GLU A 213 -6.23 26.66 1.91
N TRP A 214 -5.26 25.80 2.27
CA TRP A 214 -5.16 25.21 3.58
C TRP A 214 -3.84 25.58 4.27
N PRO A 215 -3.64 26.84 4.69
CA PRO A 215 -2.53 27.20 5.57
C PRO A 215 -2.60 26.39 6.87
N ASP A 216 -1.47 26.27 7.59
CA ASP A 216 -1.40 25.42 8.78
C ASP A 216 -2.42 25.84 9.85
N ASP A 217 -2.65 27.13 10.05
CA ASP A 217 -3.63 27.62 11.02
C ASP A 217 -5.06 27.12 10.71
N ARG A 218 -5.48 27.13 9.44
CA ARG A 218 -6.76 26.58 9.02
C ARG A 218 -6.81 25.07 9.26
N PHE A 219 -5.73 24.36 8.89
CA PHE A 219 -5.67 22.92 9.13
C PHE A 219 -5.82 22.60 10.61
N TRP A 220 -5.08 23.27 11.48
CA TRP A 220 -5.11 23.02 12.93
C TRP A 220 -6.46 23.35 13.55
N ALA A 221 -7.11 24.43 13.13
CA ALA A 221 -8.44 24.79 13.59
C ALA A 221 -9.47 23.70 13.25
N GLU A 222 -9.53 23.28 11.98
CA GLU A 222 -10.42 22.22 11.51
C GLU A 222 -10.11 20.88 12.16
N PHE A 223 -8.85 20.52 12.26
CA PHE A 223 -8.41 19.27 12.86
C PHE A 223 -8.80 19.20 14.35
N SER A 224 -8.55 20.25 15.11
CA SER A 224 -8.92 20.37 16.52
C SER A 224 -10.42 20.26 16.71
N THR A 225 -11.20 20.97 15.90
CA THR A 225 -12.67 20.94 15.93
C THR A 225 -13.19 19.50 15.74
N ARG A 226 -12.66 18.79 14.75
CA ARG A 226 -13.11 17.42 14.42
C ARG A 226 -12.70 16.38 15.43
N LEU A 227 -11.56 16.55 16.11
CA LEU A 227 -11.13 15.65 17.21
C LEU A 227 -11.94 15.81 18.48
N GLY A 228 -12.59 16.97 18.66
CA GLY A 228 -13.26 17.32 19.90
C GLY A 228 -12.33 17.84 21.00
N PRO A 229 -12.88 18.50 22.03
CA PRO A 229 -12.09 19.28 23.01
C PRO A 229 -11.09 18.43 23.79
N ASP A 230 -11.46 17.20 24.17
CA ASP A 230 -10.63 16.36 25.05
C ASP A 230 -9.34 15.88 24.35
N ILE A 231 -9.41 15.53 23.07
CA ILE A 231 -8.21 15.17 22.30
C ILE A 231 -7.45 16.42 21.88
N ALA A 232 -8.17 17.45 21.42
CA ALA A 232 -7.57 18.70 20.98
C ALA A 232 -6.74 19.38 22.09
N ALA A 233 -7.12 19.25 23.38
CA ALA A 233 -6.36 19.77 24.50
C ALA A 233 -4.94 19.18 24.62
N ARG A 234 -4.70 17.99 24.07
CA ARG A 234 -3.38 17.31 24.04
C ARG A 234 -2.58 17.59 22.77
N LEU A 235 -3.20 18.23 21.77
CA LEU A 235 -2.62 18.43 20.46
C LEU A 235 -1.48 19.46 20.52
N GLN A 236 -0.31 19.09 20.03
CA GLN A 236 0.80 19.99 19.80
C GLN A 236 0.84 20.39 18.33
N THR A 237 0.52 21.65 18.05
CA THR A 237 0.56 22.21 16.70
C THR A 237 1.96 22.66 16.31
N GLY A 238 2.22 22.89 15.02
CA GLY A 238 3.47 23.39 14.50
C GLY A 238 3.45 23.51 12.99
N GLU A 239 4.54 24.00 12.42
CA GLU A 239 4.70 24.11 10.97
C GLU A 239 4.76 22.72 10.33
N SER A 240 3.97 22.53 9.28
CA SER A 240 3.98 21.30 8.49
C SER A 240 5.10 21.34 7.45
N PHE A 241 5.99 20.35 7.44
CA PHE A 241 7.06 20.27 6.44
C PHE A 241 6.62 19.54 5.16
N LYS A 242 5.47 18.88 5.18
CA LYS A 242 4.86 18.25 4.00
C LYS A 242 3.34 18.30 4.10
N LYS A 243 2.72 18.74 3.02
CA LYS A 243 1.27 18.85 2.87
C LYS A 243 0.84 18.36 1.49
N SER A 244 -0.25 17.59 1.42
CA SER A 244 -0.77 17.07 0.15
C SER A 244 -2.24 16.69 0.27
N ILE A 245 -2.99 16.87 -0.82
CA ILE A 245 -4.36 16.36 -0.95
C ILE A 245 -4.33 15.10 -1.80
N ALA A 246 -4.96 14.05 -1.31
CA ALA A 246 -5.12 12.79 -2.00
C ALA A 246 -6.60 12.61 -2.39
N PRO A 247 -6.95 12.54 -3.68
CA PRO A 247 -8.30 12.18 -4.09
C PRO A 247 -8.59 10.73 -3.70
N LEU A 248 -9.82 10.48 -3.27
CA LEU A 248 -10.25 9.15 -2.85
C LEU A 248 -10.99 8.44 -3.97
N ARG A 249 -10.63 7.18 -4.15
CA ARG A 249 -11.27 6.29 -5.12
C ARG A 249 -11.33 4.85 -4.63
N SER A 250 -12.33 4.14 -5.08
CA SER A 250 -12.35 2.68 -5.11
C SER A 250 -12.21 2.22 -6.56
N PHE A 251 -11.52 1.12 -6.77
CA PHE A 251 -11.31 0.58 -8.10
C PHE A 251 -11.08 -0.93 -8.03
N VAL A 252 -11.61 -1.66 -9.01
CA VAL A 252 -11.37 -3.10 -9.20
C VAL A 252 -11.23 -3.36 -10.69
N ALA A 253 -10.28 -4.20 -11.06
CA ALA A 253 -10.11 -4.75 -12.39
C ALA A 253 -10.32 -6.26 -12.37
N GLU A 254 -11.14 -6.78 -13.27
CA GLU A 254 -11.42 -8.20 -13.43
C GLU A 254 -11.32 -8.60 -14.91
N PRO A 255 -10.71 -9.77 -15.20
CA PRO A 255 -10.06 -10.69 -14.28
C PRO A 255 -8.69 -10.17 -13.81
N MET A 256 -8.26 -10.56 -12.61
CA MET A 256 -6.91 -10.26 -12.11
C MET A 256 -5.84 -11.18 -12.71
N ARG A 257 -6.24 -12.09 -13.59
CA ARG A 257 -5.37 -13.01 -14.33
C ARG A 257 -5.77 -13.04 -15.80
N TYR A 258 -4.77 -12.97 -16.69
CA TYR A 258 -4.97 -13.19 -18.12
C TYR A 258 -3.79 -13.99 -18.70
N GLY A 259 -4.05 -15.27 -19.02
CA GLY A 259 -3.00 -16.19 -19.43
C GLY A 259 -1.93 -16.36 -18.33
N LYS A 260 -0.72 -15.92 -18.64
CA LYS A 260 0.44 -15.96 -17.73
C LYS A 260 0.68 -14.63 -16.99
N LEU A 261 -0.16 -13.62 -17.17
CA LEU A 261 -0.13 -12.35 -16.44
C LEU A 261 -1.04 -12.41 -15.23
N PHE A 262 -0.53 -11.96 -14.08
CA PHE A 262 -1.27 -11.72 -12.83
C PHE A 262 -1.21 -10.26 -12.46
N LEU A 263 -2.30 -9.67 -12.00
CA LEU A 263 -2.35 -8.32 -11.42
C LEU A 263 -2.38 -8.43 -9.90
N ALA A 264 -1.65 -7.55 -9.22
CA ALA A 264 -1.63 -7.48 -7.76
C ALA A 264 -1.57 -6.03 -7.25
N GLY A 265 -2.13 -5.79 -6.08
CA GLY A 265 -2.19 -4.48 -5.45
C GLY A 265 -2.95 -3.45 -6.29
N ASP A 266 -2.47 -2.20 -6.32
CA ASP A 266 -3.14 -1.09 -7.01
C ASP A 266 -3.30 -1.30 -8.54
N ALA A 267 -2.60 -2.26 -9.15
CA ALA A 267 -2.82 -2.66 -10.53
C ALA A 267 -4.18 -3.36 -10.70
N ALA A 268 -4.62 -4.08 -9.69
CA ALA A 268 -5.86 -4.84 -9.66
C ALA A 268 -6.99 -4.13 -8.91
N HIS A 269 -6.69 -3.52 -7.76
CA HIS A 269 -7.72 -2.93 -6.90
C HIS A 269 -7.18 -1.78 -6.07
N ILE A 270 -8.02 -0.78 -5.83
CA ILE A 270 -7.77 0.33 -4.91
C ILE A 270 -8.92 0.44 -3.93
N VAL A 271 -8.59 0.62 -2.68
CA VAL A 271 -9.55 0.95 -1.62
C VAL A 271 -9.19 2.31 -1.01
N PRO A 272 -10.17 3.08 -0.49
CA PRO A 272 -9.89 4.30 0.23
C PRO A 272 -8.92 4.06 1.40
N PRO A 273 -8.03 5.01 1.71
CA PRO A 273 -6.98 4.83 2.71
C PRO A 273 -7.50 4.80 4.17
N THR A 274 -8.81 4.96 4.39
CA THR A 274 -9.44 5.07 5.71
C THR A 274 -9.03 3.96 6.67
N GLY A 275 -9.02 2.71 6.21
CA GLY A 275 -8.62 1.55 7.01
C GLY A 275 -7.16 1.13 6.83
N ALA A 276 -6.32 1.93 6.16
CA ALA A 276 -4.94 1.58 5.79
C ALA A 276 -4.82 0.23 5.04
N LYS A 277 -5.87 -0.18 4.32
CA LYS A 277 -5.97 -1.52 3.71
C LYS A 277 -5.13 -1.71 2.44
N GLY A 278 -4.79 -0.65 1.70
CA GLY A 278 -4.16 -0.78 0.38
C GLY A 278 -2.87 -1.62 0.39
N LEU A 279 -1.93 -1.30 1.30
CA LEU A 279 -0.69 -2.09 1.46
C LEU A 279 -0.98 -3.52 1.91
N ASN A 280 -1.87 -3.68 2.90
CA ASN A 280 -2.19 -4.98 3.47
C ASN A 280 -2.85 -5.92 2.44
N LEU A 281 -3.74 -5.40 1.60
CA LEU A 281 -4.34 -6.14 0.49
C LEU A 281 -3.30 -6.51 -0.57
N ALA A 282 -2.42 -5.57 -0.95
CA ALA A 282 -1.35 -5.86 -1.91
C ALA A 282 -0.41 -6.97 -1.41
N ILE A 283 -0.05 -6.96 -0.13
CA ILE A 283 0.78 -8.02 0.47
C ILE A 283 0.02 -9.35 0.53
N ALA A 284 -1.30 -9.33 0.78
CA ALA A 284 -2.12 -10.54 0.72
C ALA A 284 -2.13 -11.15 -0.70
N ASP A 285 -2.30 -10.32 -1.74
CA ASP A 285 -2.21 -10.77 -3.14
C ASP A 285 -0.84 -11.42 -3.42
N ILE A 286 0.25 -10.74 -3.04
CA ILE A 286 1.61 -11.21 -3.26
C ILE A 286 1.88 -12.51 -2.49
N ARG A 287 1.37 -12.65 -1.28
CA ARG A 287 1.50 -13.87 -0.49
C ARG A 287 0.82 -15.07 -1.15
N LEU A 288 -0.38 -14.86 -1.69
CA LEU A 288 -1.11 -15.90 -2.44
C LEU A 288 -0.40 -16.23 -3.76
N LEU A 289 -0.01 -15.21 -4.53
CA LEU A 289 0.68 -15.41 -5.81
C LEU A 289 2.04 -16.09 -5.62
N SER A 290 2.84 -15.65 -4.65
CA SER A 290 4.15 -16.26 -4.40
C SER A 290 4.01 -17.72 -3.95
N ARG A 291 3.03 -18.04 -3.11
CA ARG A 291 2.75 -19.42 -2.72
C ARG A 291 2.37 -20.28 -3.93
N ALA A 292 1.49 -19.79 -4.78
CA ALA A 292 1.06 -20.49 -5.98
C ALA A 292 2.25 -20.77 -6.94
N LEU A 293 3.12 -19.79 -7.15
CA LEU A 293 4.30 -19.95 -7.98
C LEU A 293 5.34 -20.89 -7.35
N ILE A 294 5.56 -20.81 -6.04
CA ILE A 294 6.47 -21.74 -5.34
C ILE A 294 5.98 -23.19 -5.50
N GLU A 295 4.70 -23.48 -5.26
CA GLU A 295 4.13 -24.82 -5.45
C GLU A 295 4.26 -25.31 -6.89
N HIS A 296 4.08 -24.42 -7.86
CA HIS A 296 4.28 -24.74 -9.28
C HIS A 296 5.72 -25.17 -9.55
N TYR A 297 6.71 -24.34 -9.16
CA TYR A 297 8.10 -24.59 -9.51
C TYR A 297 8.77 -25.72 -8.67
N THR A 298 8.34 -25.89 -7.43
CA THR A 298 8.97 -26.86 -6.53
C THR A 298 8.29 -28.22 -6.52
N ALA A 299 6.98 -28.26 -6.75
CA ALA A 299 6.16 -29.47 -6.67
C ALA A 299 5.42 -29.84 -7.97
N GLY A 300 5.51 -29.01 -9.02
CA GLY A 300 4.73 -29.20 -10.27
C GLY A 300 3.22 -29.09 -10.05
N ASN A 301 2.78 -28.40 -8.98
CA ASN A 301 1.38 -28.30 -8.58
C ASN A 301 0.76 -26.99 -9.04
N ASP A 302 -0.11 -27.04 -10.04
CA ASP A 302 -0.80 -25.88 -10.62
C ASP A 302 -2.12 -25.55 -9.93
N ALA A 303 -2.58 -26.33 -8.96
CA ALA A 303 -3.89 -26.15 -8.34
C ALA A 303 -4.05 -24.73 -7.77
N TYR A 304 -3.05 -24.20 -7.09
CA TYR A 304 -3.10 -22.85 -6.54
C TYR A 304 -3.07 -21.75 -7.61
N ILE A 305 -2.33 -21.95 -8.71
CA ILE A 305 -2.35 -21.03 -9.86
C ILE A 305 -3.73 -21.02 -10.52
N CYS A 306 -4.39 -22.19 -10.62
CA CYS A 306 -5.74 -22.28 -11.18
C CYS A 306 -6.81 -21.65 -10.28
N LEU A 307 -6.64 -21.77 -8.95
CA LEU A 307 -7.57 -21.22 -7.96
C LEU A 307 -7.31 -19.73 -7.64
N LEU A 308 -6.15 -19.22 -8.01
CA LEU A 308 -5.80 -17.83 -7.75
C LEU A 308 -6.83 -16.90 -8.41
N TYR A 309 -7.45 -16.02 -7.61
CA TYR A 309 -8.51 -15.11 -8.04
C TYR A 309 -9.83 -15.76 -8.47
N THR A 310 -10.03 -17.05 -8.24
CA THR A 310 -11.33 -17.72 -8.39
C THR A 310 -12.07 -17.89 -7.06
N SER A 311 -11.35 -17.73 -5.94
CA SER A 311 -11.96 -17.70 -4.60
C SER A 311 -12.68 -16.37 -4.37
N PRO A 312 -13.73 -16.37 -3.50
CA PRO A 312 -14.34 -15.12 -3.05
C PRO A 312 -13.26 -14.15 -2.60
N SER A 313 -13.33 -12.93 -3.08
CA SER A 313 -12.40 -11.89 -2.69
C SER A 313 -12.45 -11.71 -1.16
N PRO A 314 -11.34 -11.39 -0.48
CA PRO A 314 -11.38 -10.93 0.93
C PRO A 314 -12.29 -9.71 1.15
N ARG A 315 -12.99 -9.28 0.11
CA ARG A 315 -13.96 -8.19 0.06
C ARG A 315 -15.39 -8.62 0.38
N ASP A 316 -15.67 -9.92 0.38
CA ASP A 316 -16.95 -10.51 0.77
C ASP A 316 -16.89 -10.94 2.29
#